data_92526b0b85e1fc00adbed5be83494198
#
_entry.id   92526b0b85e1fc00adbed5be83494198
#
_cell.length_a   1.000
_cell.length_b   1.000
_cell.length_c   1.000
_cell.angle_alpha   90.00
_cell.angle_beta   90.00
_cell.angle_gamma   90.00
#
_symmetry.space_group_name_H-M   'P 1'
#
loop_
_entity.id
_entity.type
_entity.pdbx_description
1 polymer ?
#
loop_
_entity_poly.entity_id
_entity_poly.type
_entity_poly.pdbx_seq_one_letter_code
_entity_poly.pdbx_strand_id
1 'polypeptide(L)'
;MHNELKSKLNIALFAFNNAATNCYMILLNIASYYTFGNAGMIMSILLNIITAMRILDGITDPFIGTLIDKTETKWGKYRPFMLVGQFIMLISVIILYTLINRISIKVLAYLAFIIVYAIYVLGYTCQTATTKAGQTILTHDPKIRPLMPFFDTIYSTILFTSFGVILPLLAKRYGGLSNQNVFNMMMLIYMPLSLLFTILAIIGIKDRDNDKYFLKNKEKIRFSDFLGVLRHNKPLRLLIACAASDKLAQTIAGHTLVTTLLFSVILNNYTLSSSLSIGVSIATILIIFFSTKIAASNGQKKAFQIASFFSLITSILLLIIMLIINPKGQMINGFSFKGIIFSLSFILMRAGITLTQGVVIPMIADCADYEAYKYKKNVPGLIGTLFSFVDKLVSSIGTSILSVMLLIAMGHESLDVSTKYTTGLFIVFLIGGILFPIIGFIINLVCMQKYALTKEKMIEISNALNKRLEK
;
A
#
# COMPACT_ATOMS: atom_id res chain seq x y z
N MET A 1 28.46 -3.03 -21.31
CA MET A 1 28.72 -2.71 -19.90
C MET A 1 28.32 -1.27 -19.53
N HIS A 2 28.84 -0.22 -20.16
CA HIS A 2 28.49 1.19 -19.82
C HIS A 2 26.99 1.52 -20.02
N ASN A 3 26.38 1.14 -21.13
CA ASN A 3 24.94 1.36 -21.41
C ASN A 3 24.03 0.57 -20.48
N GLU A 4 24.43 -0.62 -20.06
CA GLU A 4 23.66 -1.45 -19.13
C GLU A 4 23.69 -0.87 -17.71
N LEU A 5 24.86 -0.39 -17.25
CA LEU A 5 25.00 0.27 -15.95
C LEU A 5 24.16 1.55 -15.91
N LYS A 6 24.19 2.36 -16.98
CA LYS A 6 23.35 3.55 -17.10
C LYS A 6 21.86 3.23 -17.06
N SER A 7 21.43 2.15 -17.70
CA SER A 7 20.02 1.69 -17.67
C SER A 7 19.59 1.28 -16.26
N LYS A 8 20.44 0.54 -15.53
CA LYS A 8 20.16 0.14 -14.13
C LYS A 8 20.10 1.36 -13.21
N LEU A 9 20.98 2.33 -13.37
CA LEU A 9 20.98 3.58 -12.62
C LEU A 9 19.70 4.39 -12.88
N ASN A 10 19.30 4.53 -14.14
CA ASN A 10 18.08 5.25 -14.51
C ASN A 10 16.84 4.61 -13.89
N ILE A 11 16.76 3.27 -13.83
CA ILE A 11 15.69 2.54 -13.16
C ILE A 11 15.69 2.81 -11.66
N ALA A 12 16.84 2.73 -11.00
CA ALA A 12 16.97 3.04 -9.58
C ALA A 12 16.56 4.48 -9.25
N LEU A 13 16.98 5.44 -10.07
CA LEU A 13 16.58 6.84 -9.92
C LEU A 13 15.08 7.05 -10.15
N PHE A 14 14.50 6.43 -11.18
CA PHE A 14 13.07 6.60 -11.45
C PHE A 14 12.19 5.94 -10.38
N ALA A 15 12.63 4.87 -9.74
CA ALA A 15 11.93 4.23 -8.64
C ALA A 15 11.67 5.19 -7.45
N PHE A 16 12.46 6.27 -7.31
CA PHE A 16 12.20 7.32 -6.34
C PHE A 16 10.87 8.06 -6.56
N ASN A 17 10.23 7.96 -7.75
CA ASN A 17 8.92 8.60 -7.96
C ASN A 17 7.84 8.03 -7.04
N ASN A 18 7.82 6.71 -6.85
CA ASN A 18 6.91 6.08 -5.90
C ASN A 18 7.30 6.41 -4.45
N ALA A 19 8.59 6.47 -4.14
CA ALA A 19 9.06 6.88 -2.83
C ALA A 19 8.63 8.33 -2.49
N ALA A 20 8.69 9.26 -3.45
CA ALA A 20 8.19 10.62 -3.29
C ALA A 20 6.69 10.65 -2.95
N THR A 21 5.89 9.83 -3.62
CA THR A 21 4.45 9.68 -3.37
C THR A 21 4.20 9.09 -1.99
N ASN A 22 4.98 8.09 -1.58
CA ASN A 22 4.88 7.44 -0.27
C ASN A 22 5.18 8.40 0.90
N CYS A 23 6.04 9.42 0.71
CA CYS A 23 6.25 10.46 1.71
C CYS A 23 4.94 11.21 2.04
N TYR A 24 4.14 11.56 1.03
CA TYR A 24 2.84 12.19 1.26
C TYR A 24 1.80 11.21 1.81
N MET A 25 1.85 9.95 1.40
CA MET A 25 0.99 8.91 2.00
C MET A 25 1.25 8.76 3.50
N ILE A 26 2.51 8.84 3.93
CA ILE A 26 2.89 8.86 5.35
C ILE A 26 2.25 10.05 6.07
N LEU A 27 2.33 11.24 5.51
CA LEU A 27 1.73 12.43 6.10
C LEU A 27 0.20 12.28 6.21
N LEU A 28 -0.47 11.80 5.18
CA LEU A 28 -1.91 11.59 5.22
C LEU A 28 -2.38 10.50 6.18
N ASN A 29 -1.56 9.50 6.47
CA ASN A 29 -1.90 8.47 7.46
C ASN A 29 -2.12 9.05 8.87
N ILE A 30 -1.57 10.21 9.16
CA ILE A 30 -1.75 10.90 10.46
C ILE A 30 -2.72 12.08 10.39
N ALA A 31 -3.29 12.37 9.22
CA ALA A 31 -4.18 13.52 9.02
C ALA A 31 -5.42 13.49 9.92
N SER A 32 -5.97 12.31 10.18
CA SER A 32 -7.12 12.15 11.07
C SER A 32 -6.81 12.53 12.51
N TYR A 33 -5.61 12.25 13.01
CA TYR A 33 -5.18 12.69 14.36
C TYR A 33 -5.04 14.22 14.44
N TYR A 34 -4.49 14.81 13.39
CA TYR A 34 -4.31 16.25 13.31
C TYR A 34 -5.65 16.99 13.32
N THR A 35 -6.53 16.66 12.39
CA THR A 35 -7.81 17.34 12.22
C THR A 35 -8.74 17.12 13.40
N PHE A 36 -8.68 15.95 14.04
CA PHE A 36 -9.39 15.73 15.30
C PHE A 36 -8.84 16.61 16.42
N GLY A 37 -7.55 16.53 16.71
CA GLY A 37 -6.92 17.21 17.86
C GLY A 37 -6.91 18.74 17.73
N ASN A 38 -6.63 19.26 16.52
CA ASN A 38 -6.44 20.68 16.30
C ASN A 38 -7.67 21.40 15.72
N ALA A 39 -8.48 20.75 14.89
CA ALA A 39 -9.67 21.34 14.27
C ALA A 39 -10.99 20.87 14.91
N GLY A 40 -10.94 20.02 15.95
CA GLY A 40 -12.11 19.52 16.67
C GLY A 40 -13.10 18.71 15.80
N MET A 41 -12.60 18.07 14.75
CA MET A 41 -13.41 17.24 13.87
C MET A 41 -13.59 15.82 14.44
N ILE A 42 -14.73 15.18 14.13
CA ILE A 42 -15.02 13.83 14.60
C ILE A 42 -14.21 12.81 13.78
N MET A 43 -13.43 11.94 14.45
CA MET A 43 -12.54 10.97 13.86
C MET A 43 -13.25 10.03 12.87
N SER A 44 -14.43 9.50 13.23
CA SER A 44 -15.21 8.60 12.37
C SER A 44 -15.67 9.27 11.08
N ILE A 45 -16.06 10.55 11.13
CA ILE A 45 -16.44 11.32 9.94
C ILE A 45 -15.22 11.50 9.02
N LEU A 46 -14.06 11.85 9.59
CA LEU A 46 -12.82 12.01 8.83
C LEU A 46 -12.40 10.73 8.10
N LEU A 47 -12.48 9.58 8.79
CA LEU A 47 -12.16 8.28 8.17
C LEU A 47 -13.10 7.95 7.01
N ASN A 48 -14.40 8.28 7.13
CA ASN A 48 -15.36 8.10 6.05
C ASN A 48 -15.10 9.06 4.87
N ILE A 49 -14.70 10.30 5.13
CA ILE A 49 -14.27 11.24 4.08
C ILE A 49 -13.04 10.70 3.35
N ILE A 50 -12.03 10.22 4.08
CA ILE A 50 -10.83 9.61 3.51
C ILE A 50 -11.20 8.40 2.64
N THR A 51 -12.16 7.60 3.07
CA THR A 51 -12.72 6.49 2.27
C THR A 51 -13.32 6.97 0.96
N ALA A 52 -14.18 8.00 1.01
CA ALA A 52 -14.80 8.56 -0.19
C ALA A 52 -13.73 9.13 -1.16
N MET A 53 -12.68 9.75 -0.64
CA MET A 53 -11.57 10.25 -1.45
C MET A 53 -10.77 9.14 -2.14
N ARG A 54 -10.64 7.95 -1.53
CA ARG A 54 -10.03 6.78 -2.20
C ARG A 54 -10.89 6.24 -3.35
N ILE A 55 -12.21 6.33 -3.26
CA ILE A 55 -13.11 6.01 -4.38
C ILE A 55 -12.92 7.03 -5.51
N LEU A 56 -12.84 8.31 -5.16
CA LEU A 56 -12.56 9.38 -6.12
C LEU A 56 -11.23 9.14 -6.85
N ASP A 57 -10.17 8.70 -6.14
CA ASP A 57 -8.87 8.33 -6.72
C ASP A 57 -9.02 7.22 -7.79
N GLY A 58 -9.86 6.21 -7.54
CA GLY A 58 -10.17 5.17 -8.52
C GLY A 58 -10.85 5.69 -9.79
N ILE A 59 -11.69 6.72 -9.66
CA ILE A 59 -12.39 7.37 -10.78
C ILE A 59 -11.44 8.28 -11.57
N THR A 60 -10.53 8.98 -10.91
CA THR A 60 -9.60 9.93 -11.56
C THR A 60 -8.47 9.26 -12.34
N ASP A 61 -8.10 8.01 -11.99
CA ASP A 61 -7.03 7.26 -12.69
C ASP A 61 -7.18 7.22 -14.23
N PRO A 62 -8.34 6.84 -14.82
CA PRO A 62 -8.52 6.79 -16.26
C PRO A 62 -8.45 8.18 -16.92
N PHE A 63 -8.94 9.22 -16.23
CA PHE A 63 -8.90 10.60 -16.74
C PHE A 63 -7.48 11.11 -16.86
N ILE A 64 -6.70 10.99 -15.77
CA ILE A 64 -5.30 11.41 -15.75
C ILE A 64 -4.48 10.56 -16.72
N GLY A 65 -4.69 9.23 -16.78
CA GLY A 65 -4.05 8.37 -17.77
C GLY A 65 -4.28 8.83 -19.20
N THR A 66 -5.53 9.16 -19.55
CA THR A 66 -5.89 9.70 -20.87
C THR A 66 -5.23 11.06 -21.13
N LEU A 67 -5.16 11.93 -20.12
CA LEU A 67 -4.53 13.23 -20.22
C LEU A 67 -3.02 13.09 -20.46
N ILE A 68 -2.35 12.21 -19.73
CA ILE A 68 -0.94 11.87 -19.96
C ILE A 68 -0.74 11.36 -21.39
N ASP A 69 -1.63 10.49 -21.88
CA ASP A 69 -1.51 9.90 -23.21
C ASP A 69 -1.65 10.90 -24.34
N LYS A 70 -2.43 11.96 -24.14
CA LYS A 70 -2.63 13.04 -25.11
C LYS A 70 -1.60 14.17 -25.01
N THR A 71 -0.76 14.17 -23.97
CA THR A 71 0.17 15.26 -23.72
C THR A 71 1.50 15.00 -24.42
N GLU A 72 1.91 15.95 -25.26
CA GLU A 72 3.21 15.99 -25.91
C GLU A 72 3.85 17.35 -25.61
N THR A 73 4.95 17.34 -24.83
CA THR A 73 5.68 18.57 -24.49
C THR A 73 7.16 18.45 -24.83
N LYS A 74 7.83 19.60 -24.97
CA LYS A 74 9.30 19.64 -25.13
C LYS A 74 10.06 18.97 -23.97
N TRP A 75 9.41 18.84 -22.82
CA TRP A 75 9.97 18.18 -21.61
C TRP A 75 9.66 16.68 -21.56
N GLY A 76 8.98 16.14 -22.55
CA GLY A 76 8.49 14.78 -22.58
C GLY A 76 7.03 14.68 -22.14
N LYS A 77 6.58 13.47 -21.91
CA LYS A 77 5.19 13.13 -21.60
C LYS A 77 4.94 13.01 -20.11
N TYR A 78 5.86 12.39 -19.38
CA TYR A 78 5.70 12.03 -17.96
C TYR A 78 6.22 13.09 -17.00
N ARG A 79 7.35 13.72 -17.30
CA ARG A 79 8.01 14.69 -16.41
C ARG A 79 7.13 15.88 -16.01
N PRO A 80 6.31 16.49 -16.90
CA PRO A 80 5.39 17.54 -16.50
C PRO A 80 4.39 17.09 -15.43
N PHE A 81 3.82 15.88 -15.56
CA PHE A 81 2.87 15.33 -14.58
C PHE A 81 3.53 14.98 -13.25
N MET A 82 4.79 14.53 -13.25
CA MET A 82 5.55 14.32 -12.02
C MET A 82 5.72 15.64 -11.25
N LEU A 83 6.07 16.74 -11.94
CA LEU A 83 6.21 18.05 -11.30
C LEU A 83 4.86 18.62 -10.84
N VAL A 84 3.86 18.63 -11.70
CA VAL A 84 2.51 19.14 -11.36
C VAL A 84 1.94 18.35 -10.19
N GLY A 85 2.00 17.02 -10.24
CA GLY A 85 1.54 16.16 -9.15
C GLY A 85 2.26 16.43 -7.84
N GLN A 86 3.58 16.60 -7.88
CA GLN A 86 4.40 16.94 -6.71
C GLN A 86 3.98 18.27 -6.08
N PHE A 87 3.81 19.33 -6.87
CA PHE A 87 3.41 20.64 -6.34
C PHE A 87 1.96 20.65 -5.82
N ILE A 88 1.04 19.96 -6.48
CA ILE A 88 -0.34 19.82 -5.99
C ILE A 88 -0.35 19.14 -4.62
N MET A 89 0.34 18.00 -4.47
CA MET A 89 0.42 17.29 -3.19
C MET A 89 1.08 18.15 -2.10
N LEU A 90 2.19 18.82 -2.43
CA LEU A 90 2.91 19.71 -1.50
C LEU A 90 1.98 20.80 -0.95
N ILE A 91 1.34 21.56 -1.84
CA ILE A 91 0.45 22.67 -1.47
C ILE A 91 -0.75 22.14 -0.67
N SER A 92 -1.36 21.04 -1.10
CA SER A 92 -2.50 20.44 -0.41
C SER A 92 -2.14 20.03 1.02
N VAL A 93 -0.99 19.40 1.25
CA VAL A 93 -0.56 19.00 2.59
C VAL A 93 -0.24 20.21 3.46
N ILE A 94 0.38 21.27 2.94
CA ILE A 94 0.60 22.51 3.67
C ILE A 94 -0.73 23.11 4.10
N ILE A 95 -1.70 23.26 3.20
CA ILE A 95 -3.03 23.80 3.51
C ILE A 95 -3.72 22.94 4.56
N LEU A 96 -3.66 21.62 4.44
CA LEU A 96 -4.29 20.68 5.35
C LEU A 96 -3.76 20.84 6.79
N TYR A 97 -2.46 21.00 6.96
CA TYR A 97 -1.83 21.06 8.29
C TYR A 97 -1.64 22.49 8.86
N THR A 98 -1.91 23.54 8.09
CA THR A 98 -1.70 24.91 8.57
C THR A 98 -2.97 25.76 8.60
N LEU A 99 -3.93 25.52 7.70
CA LEU A 99 -5.09 26.38 7.53
C LEU A 99 -6.39 25.79 8.07
N ILE A 100 -6.59 24.47 8.00
CA ILE A 100 -7.88 23.85 8.37
C ILE A 100 -8.21 24.08 9.85
N ASN A 101 -7.24 24.01 10.76
CA ASN A 101 -7.43 24.25 12.18
C ASN A 101 -7.77 25.72 12.54
N ARG A 102 -7.57 26.66 11.61
CA ARG A 102 -7.92 28.09 11.78
C ARG A 102 -9.38 28.38 11.46
N ILE A 103 -10.09 27.40 10.89
CA ILE A 103 -11.50 27.56 10.51
C ILE A 103 -12.37 27.26 11.72
N SER A 104 -12.99 28.29 12.31
CA SER A 104 -13.81 28.17 13.51
C SER A 104 -15.13 27.44 13.27
N ILE A 105 -15.70 27.54 12.07
CA ILE A 105 -16.98 26.90 11.71
C ILE A 105 -16.72 25.46 11.28
N LYS A 106 -17.16 24.49 12.08
CA LYS A 106 -16.92 23.05 11.85
C LYS A 106 -17.35 22.56 10.45
N VAL A 107 -18.53 22.97 9.99
CA VAL A 107 -19.02 22.56 8.65
C VAL A 107 -18.09 23.06 7.56
N LEU A 108 -17.61 24.30 7.66
CA LEU A 108 -16.67 24.88 6.70
C LEU A 108 -15.31 24.19 6.77
N ALA A 109 -14.87 23.76 7.94
CA ALA A 109 -13.64 23.00 8.12
C ALA A 109 -13.72 21.62 7.45
N TYR A 110 -14.86 20.89 7.57
CA TYR A 110 -15.08 19.64 6.84
C TYR A 110 -15.10 19.85 5.32
N LEU A 111 -15.78 20.88 4.83
CA LEU A 111 -15.82 21.20 3.40
C LEU A 111 -14.41 21.54 2.87
N ALA A 112 -13.65 22.35 3.60
CA ALA A 112 -12.27 22.67 3.25
C ALA A 112 -11.38 21.41 3.22
N PHE A 113 -11.52 20.51 4.20
CA PHE A 113 -10.82 19.25 4.22
C PHE A 113 -11.14 18.39 2.99
N ILE A 114 -12.42 18.25 2.64
CA ILE A 114 -12.86 17.49 1.45
C ILE A 114 -12.26 18.06 0.18
N ILE A 115 -12.34 19.40 -0.01
CA ILE A 115 -11.82 20.07 -1.22
C ILE A 115 -10.31 19.91 -1.32
N VAL A 116 -9.57 20.17 -0.24
CA VAL A 116 -8.10 20.06 -0.22
C VAL A 116 -7.66 18.62 -0.45
N TYR A 117 -8.37 17.66 0.15
CA TYR A 117 -8.05 16.25 -0.04
C TYR A 117 -8.36 15.78 -1.47
N ALA A 118 -9.47 16.26 -2.08
CA ALA A 118 -9.79 15.96 -3.49
C ALA A 118 -8.71 16.52 -4.44
N ILE A 119 -8.23 17.74 -4.20
CA ILE A 119 -7.12 18.33 -4.96
C ILE A 119 -5.84 17.49 -4.77
N TYR A 120 -5.54 17.07 -3.54
CA TYR A 120 -4.43 16.17 -3.25
C TYR A 120 -4.52 14.87 -4.08
N VAL A 121 -5.71 14.26 -4.16
CA VAL A 121 -5.94 13.02 -4.93
C VAL A 121 -5.57 13.21 -6.40
N LEU A 122 -5.89 14.34 -7.01
CA LEU A 122 -5.48 14.63 -8.40
C LEU A 122 -3.95 14.65 -8.56
N GLY A 123 -3.25 15.28 -7.62
CA GLY A 123 -1.78 15.27 -7.60
C GLY A 123 -1.20 13.87 -7.41
N TYR A 124 -1.78 13.10 -6.49
CA TYR A 124 -1.42 11.71 -6.21
C TYR A 124 -1.62 10.83 -7.46
N THR A 125 -2.75 10.96 -8.15
CA THR A 125 -3.03 10.22 -9.39
C THR A 125 -2.04 10.58 -10.50
N CYS A 126 -1.66 11.86 -10.65
CA CYS A 126 -0.61 12.28 -11.60
C CYS A 126 0.71 11.53 -11.36
N GLN A 127 1.16 11.45 -10.12
CA GLN A 127 2.39 10.76 -9.74
C GLN A 127 2.30 9.23 -9.94
N THR A 128 1.23 8.61 -9.44
CA THR A 128 1.07 7.15 -9.52
C THR A 128 0.87 6.65 -10.94
N ALA A 129 0.10 7.39 -11.77
CA ALA A 129 -0.07 7.07 -13.18
C ALA A 129 1.26 7.17 -13.95
N THR A 130 2.06 8.22 -13.68
CA THR A 130 3.38 8.34 -14.29
C THR A 130 4.34 7.28 -13.82
N THR A 131 4.31 6.87 -12.54
CA THR A 131 5.12 5.75 -12.04
C THR A 131 4.82 4.47 -12.82
N LYS A 132 3.55 4.12 -12.97
CA LYS A 132 3.14 2.87 -13.67
C LYS A 132 3.49 2.93 -15.18
N ALA A 133 3.16 4.02 -15.84
CA ALA A 133 3.39 4.18 -17.26
C ALA A 133 4.88 4.34 -17.60
N GLY A 134 5.64 5.11 -16.82
CA GLY A 134 7.07 5.33 -17.02
C GLY A 134 7.91 4.06 -16.89
N GLN A 135 7.49 3.10 -16.07
CA GLN A 135 8.16 1.79 -15.99
C GLN A 135 8.23 1.08 -17.33
N THR A 136 7.20 1.22 -18.16
CA THR A 136 7.10 0.50 -19.45
C THR A 136 8.10 1.00 -20.50
N ILE A 137 8.55 2.27 -20.39
CA ILE A 137 9.48 2.88 -21.36
C ILE A 137 10.95 2.79 -20.93
N LEU A 138 11.23 2.55 -19.64
CA LEU A 138 12.59 2.55 -19.12
C LEU A 138 13.44 1.40 -19.68
N THR A 139 12.87 0.23 -19.83
CA THR A 139 13.57 -0.93 -20.40
C THR A 139 12.60 -1.93 -21.01
N HIS A 140 12.99 -2.50 -22.16
CA HIS A 140 12.34 -3.65 -22.76
C HIS A 140 13.08 -4.96 -22.46
N ASP A 141 14.24 -4.90 -21.78
CA ASP A 141 15.03 -6.08 -21.43
C ASP A 141 14.36 -6.84 -20.26
N PRO A 142 13.92 -8.09 -20.46
CA PRO A 142 13.29 -8.91 -19.44
C PRO A 142 14.19 -9.16 -18.22
N LYS A 143 15.51 -9.13 -18.38
CA LYS A 143 16.48 -9.35 -17.30
C LYS A 143 16.60 -8.14 -16.36
N ILE A 144 16.38 -6.94 -16.88
CA ILE A 144 16.54 -5.68 -16.13
C ILE A 144 15.19 -5.20 -15.56
N ARG A 145 14.07 -5.56 -16.19
CA ARG A 145 12.72 -5.18 -15.75
C ARG A 145 12.42 -5.44 -14.25
N PRO A 146 12.84 -6.57 -13.65
CA PRO A 146 12.57 -6.85 -12.23
C PRO A 146 13.28 -5.91 -11.26
N LEU A 147 14.27 -5.12 -11.70
CA LEU A 147 14.96 -4.16 -10.85
C LEU A 147 14.05 -3.00 -10.39
N MET A 148 13.03 -2.66 -11.17
CA MET A 148 12.11 -1.57 -10.80
C MET A 148 11.32 -1.90 -9.53
N PRO A 149 10.51 -2.98 -9.45
CA PRO A 149 9.83 -3.35 -8.22
C PRO A 149 10.80 -3.68 -7.07
N PHE A 150 12.03 -4.12 -7.37
CA PHE A 150 13.05 -4.34 -6.34
C PHE A 150 13.44 -3.03 -5.64
N PHE A 151 13.83 -1.99 -6.39
CA PHE A 151 14.16 -0.69 -5.80
C PHE A 151 12.94 -0.05 -5.12
N ASP A 152 11.77 -0.17 -5.74
CA ASP A 152 10.52 0.34 -5.20
C ASP A 152 10.20 -0.26 -3.82
N THR A 153 10.37 -1.57 -3.67
CA THR A 153 10.18 -2.27 -2.41
C THR A 153 11.19 -1.82 -1.35
N ILE A 154 12.48 -1.69 -1.70
CA ILE A 154 13.51 -1.23 -0.76
C ILE A 154 13.22 0.18 -0.28
N TYR A 155 12.94 1.11 -1.19
CA TYR A 155 12.70 2.51 -0.83
C TYR A 155 11.43 2.65 0.02
N SER A 156 10.36 1.97 -0.35
CA SER A 156 9.11 1.94 0.43
C SER A 156 9.34 1.34 1.81
N THR A 157 10.09 0.24 1.93
CA THR A 157 10.39 -0.39 3.22
C THR A 157 11.17 0.57 4.13
N ILE A 158 12.19 1.25 3.61
CA ILE A 158 12.97 2.22 4.38
C ILE A 158 12.08 3.38 4.84
N LEU A 159 11.23 3.91 3.97
CA LEU A 159 10.33 5.02 4.29
C LEU A 159 9.31 4.65 5.36
N PHE A 160 8.59 3.54 5.20
CA PHE A 160 7.59 3.12 6.17
C PHE A 160 8.22 2.68 7.49
N THR A 161 9.45 2.13 7.46
CA THR A 161 10.22 1.87 8.68
C THR A 161 10.58 3.16 9.39
N SER A 162 11.08 4.17 8.66
CA SER A 162 11.39 5.48 9.23
C SER A 162 10.16 6.12 9.88
N PHE A 163 8.99 6.01 9.24
CA PHE A 163 7.71 6.45 9.81
C PHE A 163 7.38 5.70 11.11
N GLY A 164 7.47 4.37 11.10
CA GLY A 164 7.19 3.53 12.26
C GLY A 164 8.13 3.79 13.45
N VAL A 165 9.33 4.32 13.19
CA VAL A 165 10.29 4.71 14.23
C VAL A 165 10.08 6.15 14.69
N ILE A 166 9.97 7.08 13.74
CA ILE A 166 9.96 8.52 14.03
C ILE A 166 8.65 8.95 14.71
N LEU A 167 7.50 8.47 14.23
CA LEU A 167 6.19 8.87 14.75
C LEU A 167 6.02 8.60 16.25
N PRO A 168 6.31 7.38 16.78
CA PRO A 168 6.20 7.12 18.21
C PRO A 168 7.17 7.94 19.06
N LEU A 169 8.38 8.19 18.55
CA LEU A 169 9.37 9.02 19.24
C LEU A 169 8.92 10.47 19.35
N LEU A 170 8.36 11.03 18.27
CA LEU A 170 7.81 12.38 18.28
C LEU A 170 6.56 12.46 19.18
N ALA A 171 5.65 11.48 19.12
CA ALA A 171 4.49 11.43 19.99
C ALA A 171 4.88 11.41 21.48
N LYS A 172 5.90 10.63 21.85
CA LYS A 172 6.46 10.61 23.21
C LYS A 172 7.06 11.97 23.60
N ARG A 173 7.84 12.60 22.69
CA ARG A 173 8.51 13.88 22.94
C ARG A 173 7.54 15.03 23.13
N TYR A 174 6.45 15.06 22.37
CA TYR A 174 5.48 16.17 22.36
C TYR A 174 4.17 15.88 23.08
N GLY A 175 4.06 14.72 23.76
CA GLY A 175 2.92 14.42 24.64
C GLY A 175 1.65 13.97 23.93
N GLY A 176 1.74 13.43 22.71
CA GLY A 176 0.61 12.83 21.99
C GLY A 176 0.66 13.02 20.50
N LEU A 177 -0.16 12.23 19.78
CA LEU A 177 -0.24 12.27 18.31
C LEU A 177 -1.00 13.50 17.77
N SER A 178 -1.83 14.11 18.58
CA SER A 178 -2.62 15.29 18.19
C SER A 178 -1.85 16.61 18.33
N ASN A 179 -0.62 16.58 18.85
CA ASN A 179 0.18 17.80 19.05
C ASN A 179 0.67 18.37 17.72
N GLN A 180 0.48 19.68 17.50
CA GLN A 180 0.89 20.40 16.28
C GLN A 180 2.37 20.18 15.92
N ASN A 181 3.26 20.12 16.93
CA ASN A 181 4.70 19.95 16.69
C ASN A 181 5.05 18.60 16.09
N VAL A 182 4.26 17.55 16.35
CA VAL A 182 4.44 16.24 15.69
C VAL A 182 4.26 16.40 14.18
N PHE A 183 3.19 17.07 13.75
CA PHE A 183 2.90 17.29 12.33
C PHE A 183 3.92 18.21 11.67
N ASN A 184 4.33 19.29 12.36
CA ASN A 184 5.36 20.19 11.85
C ASN A 184 6.69 19.44 11.59
N MET A 185 7.10 18.58 12.52
CA MET A 185 8.32 17.79 12.36
C MET A 185 8.18 16.74 11.26
N MET A 186 7.02 16.07 11.15
CA MET A 186 6.76 15.13 10.07
C MET A 186 6.80 15.82 8.69
N MET A 187 6.18 16.99 8.55
CA MET A 187 6.27 17.79 7.33
C MET A 187 7.70 18.19 7.00
N LEU A 188 8.46 18.67 8.01
CA LEU A 188 9.85 19.12 7.86
C LEU A 188 10.76 17.98 7.34
N ILE A 189 10.47 16.73 7.69
CA ILE A 189 11.24 15.57 7.26
C ILE A 189 10.79 15.10 5.87
N TYR A 190 9.49 14.81 5.69
CA TYR A 190 9.01 14.09 4.53
C TYR A 190 8.75 14.96 3.29
N MET A 191 8.46 16.26 3.45
CA MET A 191 8.23 17.14 2.30
C MET A 191 9.51 17.46 1.52
N PRO A 192 10.63 17.87 2.17
CA PRO A 192 11.89 18.07 1.45
C PRO A 192 12.42 16.77 0.83
N LEU A 193 12.23 15.64 1.54
CA LEU A 193 12.63 14.32 1.04
C LEU A 193 11.85 13.94 -0.22
N SER A 194 10.53 14.20 -0.25
CA SER A 194 9.70 13.98 -1.44
C SER A 194 10.13 14.84 -2.63
N LEU A 195 10.47 16.12 -2.41
CA LEU A 195 11.01 17.00 -3.46
C LEU A 195 12.30 16.45 -4.05
N LEU A 196 13.25 16.04 -3.18
CA LEU A 196 14.49 15.42 -3.60
C LEU A 196 14.25 14.17 -4.45
N PHE A 197 13.37 13.29 -3.99
CA PHE A 197 13.03 12.06 -4.68
C PHE A 197 12.38 12.31 -6.04
N THR A 198 11.48 13.29 -6.14
CA THR A 198 10.90 13.68 -7.44
C THR A 198 11.95 14.21 -8.42
N ILE A 199 12.91 14.99 -7.95
CA ILE A 199 14.03 15.48 -8.80
C ILE A 199 14.86 14.29 -9.30
N LEU A 200 15.24 13.37 -8.42
CA LEU A 200 15.99 12.17 -8.79
C LEU A 200 15.23 11.31 -9.81
N ALA A 201 13.93 11.15 -9.62
CA ALA A 201 13.08 10.39 -10.54
C ALA A 201 12.96 11.04 -11.92
N ILE A 202 12.87 12.38 -11.99
CA ILE A 202 12.86 13.15 -13.24
C ILE A 202 14.18 12.96 -13.99
N ILE A 203 15.30 12.96 -13.28
CA ILE A 203 16.63 12.68 -13.87
C ILE A 203 16.65 11.25 -14.41
N GLY A 204 16.12 10.28 -13.68
CA GLY A 204 16.12 8.87 -14.07
C GLY A 204 15.35 8.57 -15.36
N ILE A 205 14.22 9.26 -15.61
CA ILE A 205 13.39 9.02 -16.80
C ILE A 205 13.80 9.90 -18.01
N LYS A 206 14.60 10.95 -17.80
CA LYS A 206 14.88 11.99 -18.79
C LYS A 206 15.28 11.45 -20.17
N ASP A 207 16.14 10.44 -20.22
CA ASP A 207 16.69 9.89 -21.47
C ASP A 207 15.64 9.09 -22.26
N ARG A 208 14.60 8.61 -21.60
CA ARG A 208 13.55 7.74 -22.17
C ARG A 208 12.21 8.42 -22.36
N ASP A 209 11.99 9.56 -21.70
CA ASP A 209 10.75 10.35 -21.81
C ASP A 209 10.79 11.25 -23.08
N ASN A 210 10.73 10.59 -24.24
CA ASN A 210 10.68 11.25 -25.55
C ASN A 210 9.93 10.35 -26.56
N ASP A 211 9.48 10.92 -27.67
CA ASP A 211 8.57 10.32 -28.65
C ASP A 211 9.05 8.98 -29.25
N LYS A 212 10.37 8.75 -29.26
CA LYS A 212 10.96 7.52 -29.83
C LYS A 212 10.60 6.24 -29.04
N TYR A 213 10.23 6.39 -27.77
CA TYR A 213 9.99 5.27 -26.86
C TYR A 213 8.51 5.06 -26.54
N PHE A 214 7.61 5.87 -27.09
CA PHE A 214 6.18 5.73 -26.87
C PHE A 214 5.57 4.70 -27.82
N LEU A 215 5.09 3.60 -27.25
CA LEU A 215 4.24 2.66 -27.99
C LEU A 215 2.89 3.33 -28.23
N LYS A 216 2.54 3.59 -29.49
CA LYS A 216 1.22 4.07 -29.89
C LYS A 216 0.20 2.94 -29.69
N ASN A 217 -0.33 2.80 -28.49
CA ASN A 217 -1.42 1.86 -28.22
C ASN A 217 -2.71 2.40 -28.83
N LYS A 218 -3.23 1.73 -29.87
CA LYS A 218 -4.46 2.09 -30.60
C LYS A 218 -5.74 1.51 -29.99
N GLU A 219 -5.67 0.60 -29.03
CA GLU A 219 -6.87 -0.04 -28.50
C GLU A 219 -7.49 0.74 -27.34
N LYS A 220 -8.68 1.30 -27.58
CA LYS A 220 -9.53 1.89 -26.55
C LYS A 220 -10.19 0.77 -25.75
N ILE A 221 -9.66 0.49 -24.58
CA ILE A 221 -10.25 -0.45 -23.62
C ILE A 221 -11.56 0.16 -23.09
N ARG A 222 -12.68 -0.55 -23.24
CA ARG A 222 -13.99 -0.16 -22.71
C ARG A 222 -14.23 -0.82 -21.35
N PHE A 223 -14.96 -0.14 -20.47
CA PHE A 223 -15.31 -0.70 -19.14
C PHE A 223 -16.12 -2.00 -19.26
N SER A 224 -16.90 -2.18 -20.34
CA SER A 224 -17.60 -3.43 -20.62
C SER A 224 -16.68 -4.64 -20.79
N ASP A 225 -15.43 -4.42 -21.22
CA ASP A 225 -14.45 -5.51 -21.44
C ASP A 225 -13.98 -6.11 -20.11
N PHE A 226 -13.99 -5.35 -19.01
CA PHE A 226 -13.69 -5.82 -17.66
C PHE A 226 -14.64 -6.94 -17.21
N LEU A 227 -15.94 -6.72 -17.37
CA LEU A 227 -16.97 -7.70 -16.98
C LEU A 227 -16.86 -8.98 -17.82
N GLY A 228 -16.50 -8.85 -19.10
CA GLY A 228 -16.27 -9.98 -19.98
C GLY A 228 -15.13 -10.87 -19.48
N VAL A 229 -13.95 -10.30 -19.22
CA VAL A 229 -12.79 -11.04 -18.74
C VAL A 229 -13.05 -11.67 -17.37
N LEU A 230 -13.68 -10.96 -16.43
CA LEU A 230 -14.07 -11.51 -15.13
C LEU A 230 -14.99 -12.71 -15.23
N ARG A 231 -15.94 -12.72 -16.17
CA ARG A 231 -16.91 -13.81 -16.33
C ARG A 231 -16.27 -15.13 -16.78
N HIS A 232 -15.27 -15.04 -17.65
CA HIS A 232 -14.68 -16.23 -18.31
C HIS A 232 -13.39 -16.71 -17.63
N ASN A 233 -12.59 -15.81 -17.05
CA ASN A 233 -11.30 -16.15 -16.45
C ASN A 233 -11.47 -16.57 -14.97
N LYS A 234 -11.71 -17.87 -14.73
CA LYS A 234 -11.83 -18.42 -13.38
C LYS A 234 -10.59 -18.22 -12.51
N PRO A 235 -9.35 -18.46 -13.00
CA PRO A 235 -8.14 -18.13 -12.23
C PRO A 235 -8.09 -16.70 -11.77
N LEU A 236 -8.43 -15.74 -12.64
CA LEU A 236 -8.44 -14.31 -12.33
C LEU A 236 -9.42 -14.00 -11.19
N ARG A 237 -10.64 -14.53 -11.21
CA ARG A 237 -11.62 -14.34 -10.14
C ARG A 237 -11.13 -14.84 -8.78
N LEU A 238 -10.51 -16.01 -8.75
CA LEU A 238 -9.96 -16.58 -7.52
C LEU A 238 -8.80 -15.74 -7.00
N LEU A 239 -7.92 -15.27 -7.89
CA LEU A 239 -6.81 -14.40 -7.51
C LEU A 239 -7.30 -13.04 -7.00
N ILE A 240 -8.33 -12.45 -7.61
CA ILE A 240 -8.94 -11.21 -7.12
C ILE A 240 -9.52 -11.40 -5.71
N ALA A 241 -10.20 -12.52 -5.44
CA ALA A 241 -10.73 -12.79 -4.10
C ALA A 241 -9.61 -12.89 -3.06
N CYS A 242 -8.49 -13.55 -3.39
CA CYS A 242 -7.30 -13.59 -2.54
C CYS A 242 -6.69 -12.20 -2.32
N ALA A 243 -6.45 -11.47 -3.40
CA ALA A 243 -5.84 -10.14 -3.31
C ALA A 243 -6.73 -9.15 -2.53
N ALA A 244 -8.05 -9.23 -2.70
CA ALA A 244 -9.02 -8.43 -1.96
C ALA A 244 -8.99 -8.75 -0.46
N SER A 245 -8.98 -10.03 -0.08
CA SER A 245 -8.91 -10.43 1.34
C SER A 245 -7.58 -10.03 1.99
N ASP A 246 -6.45 -10.20 1.30
CA ASP A 246 -5.14 -9.76 1.77
C ASP A 246 -5.07 -8.23 1.92
N LYS A 247 -5.62 -7.50 0.94
CA LYS A 247 -5.63 -6.04 1.00
C LYS A 247 -6.47 -5.52 2.14
N LEU A 248 -7.64 -6.12 2.38
CA LEU A 248 -8.50 -5.78 3.51
C LEU A 248 -7.77 -5.98 4.83
N ALA A 249 -7.19 -7.16 5.01
CA ALA A 249 -6.41 -7.52 6.19
C ALA A 249 -5.25 -6.54 6.43
N GLN A 250 -4.47 -6.23 5.39
CA GLN A 250 -3.35 -5.29 5.47
C GLN A 250 -3.82 -3.88 5.80
N THR A 251 -4.89 -3.40 5.17
CA THR A 251 -5.40 -2.04 5.39
C THR A 251 -5.86 -1.86 6.83
N ILE A 252 -6.57 -2.81 7.39
CA ILE A 252 -7.08 -2.73 8.77
C ILE A 252 -5.93 -2.95 9.75
N ALA A 253 -5.24 -4.08 9.70
CA ALA A 253 -4.19 -4.42 10.65
C ALA A 253 -2.96 -3.49 10.55
N GLY A 254 -2.69 -2.93 9.38
CA GLY A 254 -1.60 -1.98 9.14
C GLY A 254 -1.92 -0.53 9.47
N HIS A 255 -3.18 -0.20 9.78
CA HIS A 255 -3.58 1.17 10.04
C HIS A 255 -2.92 1.73 11.31
N THR A 256 -2.53 3.02 11.27
CA THR A 256 -1.88 3.69 12.42
C THR A 256 -2.74 3.65 13.68
N LEU A 257 -4.07 3.74 13.54
CA LEU A 257 -5.00 3.62 14.67
C LEU A 257 -4.89 2.25 15.37
N VAL A 258 -4.78 1.15 14.62
CA VAL A 258 -4.61 -0.19 15.19
C VAL A 258 -3.25 -0.34 15.87
N THR A 259 -2.21 0.26 15.30
CA THR A 259 -0.88 0.32 15.91
C THR A 259 -0.89 1.12 17.22
N THR A 260 -1.53 2.30 17.22
CA THR A 260 -1.70 3.12 18.45
C THR A 260 -2.51 2.37 19.50
N LEU A 261 -3.62 1.75 19.11
CA LEU A 261 -4.45 0.95 19.99
C LEU A 261 -3.66 -0.18 20.67
N LEU A 262 -2.87 -0.93 19.89
CA LEU A 262 -2.06 -2.02 20.41
C LEU A 262 -0.99 -1.51 21.37
N PHE A 263 -0.11 -0.61 20.92
CA PHE A 263 1.09 -0.26 21.66
C PHE A 263 0.86 0.78 22.74
N SER A 264 -0.09 1.71 22.52
CA SER A 264 -0.38 2.76 23.49
C SER A 264 -1.39 2.31 24.55
N VAL A 265 -2.54 1.82 24.09
CA VAL A 265 -3.67 1.53 24.97
C VAL A 265 -3.58 0.14 25.62
N ILE A 266 -3.28 -0.90 24.80
CA ILE A 266 -3.31 -2.29 25.28
C ILE A 266 -2.01 -2.65 26.01
N LEU A 267 -0.84 -2.32 25.43
CA LEU A 267 0.48 -2.64 25.97
C LEU A 267 1.09 -1.52 26.82
N ASN A 268 0.48 -0.35 26.82
CA ASN A 268 0.96 0.86 27.50
C ASN A 268 2.45 1.15 27.25
N ASN A 269 2.94 0.88 26.04
CA ASN A 269 4.33 1.08 25.62
C ASN A 269 4.42 1.44 24.14
N TYR A 270 4.10 2.71 23.81
CA TYR A 270 4.08 3.14 22.41
C TYR A 270 5.46 3.12 21.75
N THR A 271 6.53 3.35 22.51
CA THR A 271 7.91 3.33 21.99
C THR A 271 8.38 1.93 21.58
N LEU A 272 7.75 0.86 22.12
CA LEU A 272 8.02 -0.51 21.69
C LEU A 272 7.69 -0.69 20.18
N SER A 273 6.71 0.02 19.65
CA SER A 273 6.37 -0.04 18.22
C SER A 273 7.53 0.37 17.33
N SER A 274 8.37 1.33 17.76
CA SER A 274 9.54 1.78 17.00
C SER A 274 10.57 0.67 16.81
N SER A 275 10.91 -0.02 17.91
CA SER A 275 11.86 -1.14 17.86
C SER A 275 11.32 -2.30 17.03
N LEU A 276 10.03 -2.60 17.17
CA LEU A 276 9.39 -3.68 16.42
C LEU A 276 9.23 -3.36 14.92
N SER A 277 9.07 -2.09 14.55
CA SER A 277 9.05 -1.68 13.14
C SER A 277 10.35 -2.05 12.42
N ILE A 278 11.49 -1.87 13.08
CA ILE A 278 12.79 -2.28 12.54
C ILE A 278 12.85 -3.83 12.41
N GLY A 279 12.45 -4.54 13.46
CA GLY A 279 12.41 -6.02 13.45
C GLY A 279 11.51 -6.57 12.33
N VAL A 280 10.31 -6.00 12.16
CA VAL A 280 9.38 -6.36 11.06
C VAL A 280 10.01 -6.12 9.70
N SER A 281 10.71 -5.00 9.50
CA SER A 281 11.34 -4.66 8.22
C SER A 281 12.46 -5.63 7.86
N ILE A 282 13.31 -5.98 8.83
CA ILE A 282 14.37 -6.99 8.62
C ILE A 282 13.74 -8.35 8.30
N ALA A 283 12.76 -8.79 9.08
CA ALA A 283 12.05 -10.04 8.84
C ALA A 283 11.38 -10.05 7.46
N THR A 284 10.74 -8.96 7.05
CA THR A 284 10.10 -8.83 5.75
C THR A 284 11.10 -9.00 4.60
N ILE A 285 12.26 -8.35 4.66
CA ILE A 285 13.31 -8.46 3.63
C ILE A 285 13.81 -9.91 3.52
N LEU A 286 14.12 -10.54 4.65
CA LEU A 286 14.57 -11.94 4.68
C LEU A 286 13.52 -12.88 4.08
N ILE A 287 12.29 -12.72 4.48
CA ILE A 287 11.19 -13.59 4.09
C ILE A 287 10.84 -13.42 2.60
N ILE A 288 10.86 -12.20 2.05
CA ILE A 288 10.68 -11.95 0.61
C ILE A 288 11.76 -12.67 -0.21
N PHE A 289 13.01 -12.66 0.25
CA PHE A 289 14.09 -13.37 -0.41
C PHE A 289 13.83 -14.89 -0.48
N PHE A 290 13.34 -15.50 0.61
CA PHE A 290 12.97 -16.92 0.60
C PHE A 290 11.72 -17.19 -0.26
N SER A 291 10.72 -16.32 -0.21
CA SER A 291 9.50 -16.43 -1.01
C SER A 291 9.78 -16.43 -2.52
N THR A 292 10.67 -15.54 -2.98
CA THR A 292 11.08 -15.51 -4.39
C THR A 292 11.79 -16.79 -4.84
N LYS A 293 12.64 -17.36 -4.01
CA LYS A 293 13.28 -18.68 -4.29
C LYS A 293 12.25 -19.79 -4.39
N ILE A 294 11.27 -19.83 -3.47
CA ILE A 294 10.19 -20.83 -3.49
C ILE A 294 9.34 -20.66 -4.75
N ALA A 295 9.01 -19.42 -5.14
CA ALA A 295 8.26 -19.13 -6.35
C ALA A 295 8.99 -19.60 -7.62
N ALA A 296 10.28 -19.36 -7.71
CA ALA A 296 11.12 -19.80 -8.83
C ALA A 296 11.22 -21.33 -8.94
N SER A 297 11.36 -22.03 -7.80
CA SER A 297 11.50 -23.50 -7.78
C SER A 297 10.17 -24.24 -7.94
N ASN A 298 9.11 -23.79 -7.29
CA ASN A 298 7.84 -24.52 -7.12
C ASN A 298 6.65 -23.88 -7.85
N GLY A 299 6.83 -22.69 -8.45
CA GLY A 299 5.79 -21.91 -9.09
C GLY A 299 5.01 -21.02 -8.13
N GLN A 300 4.33 -20.00 -8.68
CA GLN A 300 3.65 -18.94 -7.93
C GLN A 300 2.53 -19.47 -7.03
N LYS A 301 1.71 -20.41 -7.53
CA LYS A 301 0.62 -21.02 -6.75
C LYS A 301 1.13 -21.64 -5.44
N LYS A 302 2.17 -22.49 -5.50
CA LYS A 302 2.75 -23.13 -4.31
C LYS A 302 3.39 -22.11 -3.37
N ALA A 303 4.10 -21.11 -3.91
CA ALA A 303 4.69 -20.05 -3.09
C ALA A 303 3.61 -19.28 -2.34
N PHE A 304 2.49 -18.93 -2.98
CA PHE A 304 1.37 -18.25 -2.37
C PHE A 304 0.68 -19.08 -1.27
N GLN A 305 0.51 -20.40 -1.52
CA GLN A 305 -0.05 -21.32 -0.52
C GLN A 305 0.84 -21.44 0.72
N ILE A 306 2.16 -21.58 0.54
CA ILE A 306 3.13 -21.66 1.65
C ILE A 306 3.14 -20.34 2.44
N ALA A 307 3.14 -19.19 1.74
CA ALA A 307 3.08 -17.88 2.36
C ALA A 307 1.78 -17.70 3.18
N SER A 308 0.62 -18.05 2.63
CA SER A 308 -0.67 -17.96 3.31
C SER A 308 -0.75 -18.88 4.52
N PHE A 309 -0.22 -20.09 4.42
CA PHE A 309 -0.20 -21.04 5.53
C PHE A 309 0.71 -20.58 6.68
N PHE A 310 1.91 -20.10 6.36
CA PHE A 310 2.83 -19.50 7.34
C PHE A 310 2.18 -18.30 8.05
N SER A 311 1.55 -17.40 7.28
CA SER A 311 0.89 -16.20 7.80
C SER A 311 -0.31 -16.55 8.69
N LEU A 312 -1.05 -17.60 8.33
CA LEU A 312 -2.16 -18.11 9.16
C LEU A 312 -1.67 -18.62 10.51
N ILE A 313 -0.63 -19.46 10.52
CA ILE A 313 -0.06 -20.01 11.77
C ILE A 313 0.47 -18.89 12.67
N THR A 314 1.23 -17.95 12.12
CA THR A 314 1.79 -16.83 12.90
C THR A 314 0.70 -15.89 13.43
N SER A 315 -0.40 -15.69 12.70
CA SER A 315 -1.55 -14.90 13.17
C SER A 315 -2.31 -15.61 14.30
N ILE A 316 -2.51 -16.93 14.20
CA ILE A 316 -3.13 -17.73 15.28
C ILE A 316 -2.22 -17.75 16.51
N LEU A 317 -0.91 -17.88 16.33
CA LEU A 317 0.06 -17.82 17.42
C LEU A 317 -0.02 -16.48 18.18
N LEU A 318 -0.06 -15.34 17.44
CA LEU A 318 -0.21 -14.03 18.07
C LEU A 318 -1.57 -13.92 18.82
N LEU A 319 -2.66 -14.44 18.24
CA LEU A 319 -3.97 -14.45 18.90
C LEU A 319 -3.90 -15.18 20.26
N ILE A 320 -3.34 -16.38 20.27
CA ILE A 320 -3.19 -17.19 21.49
C ILE A 320 -2.34 -16.44 22.52
N ILE A 321 -1.22 -15.87 22.10
CA ILE A 321 -0.32 -15.12 22.98
C ILE A 321 -1.02 -13.90 23.57
N MET A 322 -1.79 -13.14 22.77
CA MET A 322 -2.55 -11.98 23.25
C MET A 322 -3.62 -12.35 24.27
N LEU A 323 -4.28 -13.49 24.09
CA LEU A 323 -5.27 -14.00 25.05
C LEU A 323 -4.63 -14.48 26.35
N ILE A 324 -3.45 -15.13 26.29
CA ILE A 324 -2.72 -15.62 27.48
C ILE A 324 -2.12 -14.44 28.25
N ILE A 325 -1.45 -13.51 27.57
CA ILE A 325 -0.80 -12.36 28.23
C ILE A 325 -1.86 -11.43 28.83
N ASN A 326 -2.97 -11.20 28.13
CA ASN A 326 -4.11 -10.33 28.51
C ASN A 326 -3.64 -9.03 29.21
N PRO A 327 -2.99 -8.12 28.49
CA PRO A 327 -2.20 -7.03 29.09
C PRO A 327 -3.03 -6.03 29.91
N LYS A 328 -4.32 -5.83 29.57
CA LYS A 328 -5.27 -4.94 30.27
C LYS A 328 -4.75 -3.50 30.52
N GLY A 329 -3.98 -2.96 29.56
CA GLY A 329 -3.39 -1.62 29.70
C GLY A 329 -2.18 -1.55 30.65
N GLN A 330 -1.65 -2.68 31.12
CA GLN A 330 -0.43 -2.71 31.90
C GLN A 330 0.79 -2.65 30.99
N MET A 331 1.82 -1.91 31.42
CA MET A 331 3.04 -1.75 30.65
C MET A 331 3.74 -3.10 30.44
N ILE A 332 3.92 -3.47 29.17
CA ILE A 332 4.75 -4.62 28.80
C ILE A 332 6.15 -4.13 28.44
N ASN A 333 7.13 -4.54 29.24
CA ASN A 333 8.53 -4.31 28.91
C ASN A 333 8.95 -5.30 27.79
N GLY A 334 9.49 -4.77 26.69
CA GLY A 334 9.92 -5.54 25.54
C GLY A 334 11.00 -6.61 25.86
N PHE A 335 11.79 -6.40 26.90
CA PHE A 335 12.82 -7.35 27.37
C PHE A 335 12.31 -8.36 28.40
N SER A 336 11.07 -8.26 28.86
CA SER A 336 10.47 -9.30 29.72
C SER A 336 10.16 -10.55 28.87
N PHE A 337 10.06 -11.71 29.53
CA PHE A 337 9.71 -12.96 28.84
C PHE A 337 8.40 -12.84 28.03
N LYS A 338 7.37 -12.21 28.61
CA LYS A 338 6.12 -11.93 27.94
C LYS A 338 6.31 -10.98 26.74
N GLY A 339 7.15 -9.95 26.91
CA GLY A 339 7.46 -8.97 25.87
C GLY A 339 8.24 -9.58 24.70
N ILE A 340 9.20 -10.47 24.97
CA ILE A 340 9.99 -11.15 23.92
C ILE A 340 9.09 -12.08 23.09
N ILE A 341 8.26 -12.90 23.74
CA ILE A 341 7.33 -13.81 23.04
C ILE A 341 6.33 -13.02 22.19
N PHE A 342 5.75 -11.95 22.75
CA PHE A 342 4.87 -11.05 22.02
C PHE A 342 5.59 -10.44 20.81
N SER A 343 6.78 -9.86 21.02
CA SER A 343 7.56 -9.19 19.98
C SER A 343 7.89 -10.11 18.82
N LEU A 344 8.35 -11.33 19.12
CA LEU A 344 8.69 -12.32 18.11
C LEU A 344 7.46 -12.74 17.28
N SER A 345 6.33 -13.05 17.94
CA SER A 345 5.10 -13.44 17.26
C SER A 345 4.51 -12.30 16.45
N PHE A 346 4.58 -11.06 16.95
CA PHE A 346 4.14 -9.86 16.22
C PHE A 346 4.97 -9.62 14.95
N ILE A 347 6.32 -9.71 15.06
CA ILE A 347 7.21 -9.58 13.91
C ILE A 347 6.90 -10.63 12.85
N LEU A 348 6.75 -11.90 13.23
CA LEU A 348 6.46 -12.99 12.31
C LEU A 348 5.10 -12.82 11.63
N MET A 349 4.06 -12.44 12.38
CA MET A 349 2.72 -12.18 11.83
C MET A 349 2.75 -11.00 10.84
N ARG A 350 3.39 -9.87 11.18
CA ARG A 350 3.48 -8.70 10.32
C ARG A 350 4.28 -8.98 9.05
N ALA A 351 5.39 -9.69 9.16
CA ALA A 351 6.17 -10.12 8.02
C ALA A 351 5.38 -11.11 7.13
N GLY A 352 4.57 -11.99 7.72
CA GLY A 352 3.68 -12.91 7.02
C GLY A 352 2.64 -12.19 6.14
N ILE A 353 2.00 -11.13 6.65
CA ILE A 353 1.02 -10.34 5.88
C ILE A 353 1.63 -9.77 4.59
N THR A 354 2.89 -9.39 4.59
CA THR A 354 3.56 -8.82 3.41
C THR A 354 4.01 -9.86 2.39
N LEU A 355 4.17 -11.12 2.82
CA LEU A 355 4.60 -12.24 1.96
C LEU A 355 3.65 -12.53 0.80
N THR A 356 2.35 -12.60 1.10
CA THR A 356 1.32 -12.96 0.11
C THR A 356 1.25 -11.92 -1.00
N GLN A 357 1.44 -10.65 -0.68
CA GLN A 357 1.40 -9.55 -1.66
C GLN A 357 2.52 -9.61 -2.69
N GLY A 358 3.73 -9.99 -2.29
CA GLY A 358 4.87 -10.13 -3.21
C GLY A 358 4.64 -11.16 -4.30
N VAL A 359 3.80 -12.18 -4.03
CA VAL A 359 3.48 -13.25 -4.97
C VAL A 359 2.28 -12.92 -5.87
N VAL A 360 1.37 -12.05 -5.43
CA VAL A 360 0.16 -11.70 -6.22
C VAL A 360 0.51 -11.03 -7.54
N ILE A 361 1.51 -10.13 -7.57
CA ILE A 361 1.87 -9.37 -8.78
C ILE A 361 2.29 -10.30 -9.94
N PRO A 362 3.21 -11.26 -9.78
CA PRO A 362 3.49 -12.25 -10.81
C PRO A 362 2.27 -13.08 -11.24
N MET A 363 1.39 -13.45 -10.30
CA MET A 363 0.18 -14.21 -10.61
C MET A 363 -0.83 -13.41 -11.45
N ILE A 364 -0.82 -12.08 -11.38
CA ILE A 364 -1.62 -11.22 -12.27
C ILE A 364 -1.15 -11.40 -13.73
N ALA A 365 0.17 -11.45 -13.95
CA ALA A 365 0.74 -11.70 -15.27
C ALA A 365 0.38 -13.11 -15.76
N ASP A 366 0.44 -14.14 -14.89
CA ASP A 366 0.02 -15.51 -15.22
C ASP A 366 -1.45 -15.57 -15.68
N CYS A 367 -2.35 -14.79 -15.05
CA CYS A 367 -3.75 -14.69 -15.46
C CYS A 367 -3.92 -13.99 -16.83
N ALA A 368 -3.06 -13.03 -17.16
CA ALA A 368 -3.04 -12.38 -18.47
C ALA A 368 -2.56 -13.33 -19.58
N ASP A 369 -1.53 -14.10 -19.31
CA ASP A 369 -1.02 -15.11 -20.22
C ASP A 369 -2.06 -16.24 -20.45
N TYR A 370 -2.78 -16.65 -19.42
CA TYR A 370 -3.89 -17.60 -19.54
C TYR A 370 -5.02 -17.06 -20.42
N GLU A 371 -5.38 -15.78 -20.30
CA GLU A 371 -6.36 -15.12 -21.16
C GLU A 371 -5.93 -15.12 -22.62
N ALA A 372 -4.67 -14.76 -22.89
CA ALA A 372 -4.08 -14.78 -24.23
C ALA A 372 -4.01 -16.20 -24.82
N TYR A 373 -3.70 -17.20 -24.00
CA TYR A 373 -3.63 -18.60 -24.40
C TYR A 373 -5.02 -19.16 -24.78
N LYS A 374 -5.99 -19.01 -23.87
CA LYS A 374 -7.29 -19.68 -23.96
C LYS A 374 -8.28 -18.92 -24.84
N TYR A 375 -8.34 -17.59 -24.71
CA TYR A 375 -9.34 -16.76 -25.37
C TYR A 375 -8.78 -15.92 -26.51
N LYS A 376 -7.47 -16.02 -26.80
CA LYS A 376 -6.75 -15.26 -27.82
C LYS A 376 -6.87 -13.74 -27.66
N LYS A 377 -7.13 -13.27 -26.44
CA LYS A 377 -7.21 -11.84 -26.10
C LYS A 377 -5.98 -11.45 -25.31
N ASN A 378 -5.17 -10.55 -25.88
CA ASN A 378 -3.99 -10.00 -25.19
C ASN A 378 -4.38 -8.70 -24.46
N VAL A 379 -4.76 -8.80 -23.21
CA VAL A 379 -5.30 -7.69 -22.41
C VAL A 379 -4.61 -7.51 -21.02
N PRO A 380 -3.26 -7.53 -20.96
CA PRO A 380 -2.55 -7.43 -19.69
C PRO A 380 -2.82 -6.12 -18.96
N GLY A 381 -2.95 -5.00 -19.70
CA GLY A 381 -3.29 -3.70 -19.12
C GLY A 381 -4.68 -3.68 -18.47
N LEU A 382 -5.67 -4.31 -19.11
CA LEU A 382 -7.03 -4.45 -18.58
C LEU A 382 -7.03 -5.20 -17.24
N ILE A 383 -6.31 -6.30 -17.16
CA ILE A 383 -6.22 -7.12 -15.94
C ILE A 383 -5.51 -6.34 -14.83
N GLY A 384 -4.42 -5.64 -15.14
CA GLY A 384 -3.69 -4.81 -14.18
C GLY A 384 -4.54 -3.66 -13.63
N THR A 385 -5.30 -2.94 -14.48
CA THR A 385 -6.21 -1.88 -14.04
C THR A 385 -7.36 -2.40 -13.20
N LEU A 386 -7.88 -3.59 -13.49
CA LEU A 386 -8.90 -4.25 -12.67
C LEU A 386 -8.39 -4.52 -11.25
N PHE A 387 -7.18 -5.07 -11.11
CA PHE A 387 -6.56 -5.26 -9.81
C PHE A 387 -6.36 -3.95 -9.06
N SER A 388 -5.89 -2.90 -9.73
CA SER A 388 -5.72 -1.57 -9.14
C SER A 388 -7.04 -1.00 -8.61
N PHE A 389 -8.12 -1.17 -9.38
CA PHE A 389 -9.47 -0.74 -8.97
C PHE A 389 -9.95 -1.50 -7.73
N VAL A 390 -9.83 -2.84 -7.74
CA VAL A 390 -10.22 -3.67 -6.59
C VAL A 390 -9.39 -3.33 -5.35
N ASP A 391 -8.09 -3.13 -5.49
CA ASP A 391 -7.18 -2.74 -4.41
C ASP A 391 -7.62 -1.43 -3.74
N LYS A 392 -7.96 -0.41 -4.53
CA LYS A 392 -8.46 0.88 -4.05
C LYS A 392 -9.83 0.76 -3.36
N LEU A 393 -10.75 0.03 -3.96
CA LEU A 393 -12.09 -0.20 -3.41
C LEU A 393 -12.02 -0.92 -2.07
N VAL A 394 -11.27 -2.01 -1.99
CA VAL A 394 -11.15 -2.83 -0.78
C VAL A 394 -10.41 -2.08 0.33
N SER A 395 -9.35 -1.32 0.01
CA SER A 395 -8.67 -0.50 1.01
C SER A 395 -9.57 0.61 1.55
N SER A 396 -10.47 1.16 0.74
CA SER A 396 -11.50 2.11 1.18
C SER A 396 -12.47 1.49 2.19
N ILE A 397 -13.00 0.30 1.85
CA ILE A 397 -13.90 -0.44 2.73
C ILE A 397 -13.21 -0.79 4.06
N GLY A 398 -11.94 -1.19 4.03
CA GLY A 398 -11.16 -1.49 5.23
C GLY A 398 -11.07 -0.31 6.20
N THR A 399 -10.84 0.89 5.70
CA THR A 399 -10.81 2.11 6.51
C THR A 399 -12.17 2.41 7.13
N SER A 400 -13.27 2.23 6.39
CA SER A 400 -14.64 2.42 6.89
C SER A 400 -15.00 1.40 7.98
N ILE A 401 -14.64 0.12 7.80
CA ILE A 401 -14.84 -0.92 8.81
C ILE A 401 -14.15 -0.52 10.12
N LEU A 402 -12.89 -0.09 10.04
CA LEU A 402 -12.14 0.34 11.22
C LEU A 402 -12.81 1.55 11.90
N SER A 403 -13.30 2.51 11.11
CA SER A 403 -14.05 3.68 11.62
C SER A 403 -15.27 3.26 12.43
N VAL A 404 -16.08 2.34 11.90
CA VAL A 404 -17.29 1.84 12.58
C VAL A 404 -16.92 1.09 13.86
N MET A 405 -15.90 0.23 13.81
CA MET A 405 -15.43 -0.51 14.99
C MET A 405 -15.00 0.42 16.13
N LEU A 406 -14.24 1.49 15.81
CA LEU A 406 -13.82 2.48 16.80
C LEU A 406 -15.00 3.32 17.32
N LEU A 407 -15.94 3.69 16.45
CA LEU A 407 -17.16 4.40 16.86
C LEU A 407 -17.98 3.60 17.87
N ILE A 408 -18.14 2.30 17.66
CA ILE A 408 -18.85 1.41 18.58
C ILE A 408 -18.12 1.29 19.93
N ALA A 409 -16.78 1.26 19.92
CA ALA A 409 -15.99 1.04 21.13
C ALA A 409 -15.76 2.31 21.96
N MET A 410 -15.76 3.49 21.33
CA MET A 410 -15.37 4.78 21.95
C MET A 410 -16.45 5.87 21.80
N GLY A 411 -17.50 5.64 21.04
CA GLY A 411 -18.43 6.70 20.66
C GLY A 411 -17.77 7.73 19.77
N HIS A 412 -17.87 9.01 20.15
CA HIS A 412 -17.28 10.13 19.39
C HIS A 412 -15.88 10.56 19.87
N GLU A 413 -15.32 9.83 20.83
CA GLU A 413 -13.97 10.13 21.34
C GLU A 413 -12.91 9.73 20.33
N SER A 414 -11.73 10.37 20.41
CA SER A 414 -10.58 10.00 19.58
C SER A 414 -9.68 9.00 20.26
N LEU A 415 -9.06 8.15 19.47
CA LEU A 415 -7.96 7.33 19.92
C LEU A 415 -6.66 8.14 19.91
N ASP A 416 -6.05 8.32 21.08
CA ASP A 416 -4.72 8.94 21.23
C ASP A 416 -3.84 8.08 22.18
N VAL A 417 -2.58 8.46 22.31
CA VAL A 417 -1.60 7.78 23.17
C VAL A 417 -2.04 7.75 24.64
N SER A 418 -2.80 8.75 25.09
CA SER A 418 -3.33 8.89 26.45
C SER A 418 -4.65 8.15 26.69
N THR A 419 -5.23 7.53 25.68
CA THR A 419 -6.51 6.81 25.80
C THR A 419 -6.38 5.65 26.80
N LYS A 420 -7.34 5.55 27.73
CA LYS A 420 -7.37 4.50 28.74
C LYS A 420 -7.86 3.18 28.12
N TYR A 421 -7.31 2.07 28.64
CA TYR A 421 -7.74 0.74 28.25
C TYR A 421 -9.22 0.47 28.56
N THR A 422 -9.92 -0.10 27.59
CA THR A 422 -11.25 -0.71 27.77
C THR A 422 -11.30 -2.09 27.09
N THR A 423 -12.14 -2.97 27.60
CA THR A 423 -12.33 -4.30 26.98
C THR A 423 -12.85 -4.18 25.54
N GLY A 424 -13.67 -3.17 25.25
CA GLY A 424 -14.15 -2.90 23.89
C GLY A 424 -13.00 -2.61 22.93
N LEU A 425 -12.02 -1.79 23.32
CA LEU A 425 -10.84 -1.50 22.52
C LEU A 425 -9.94 -2.71 22.30
N PHE A 426 -9.84 -3.58 23.31
CA PHE A 426 -9.11 -4.84 23.15
C PHE A 426 -9.77 -5.77 22.11
N ILE A 427 -11.13 -5.86 22.14
CA ILE A 427 -11.90 -6.61 21.15
C ILE A 427 -11.72 -6.01 19.74
N VAL A 428 -11.75 -4.68 19.59
CA VAL A 428 -11.48 -4.01 18.30
C VAL A 428 -10.11 -4.39 17.77
N PHE A 429 -9.08 -4.42 18.60
CA PHE A 429 -7.75 -4.85 18.19
C PHE A 429 -7.72 -6.34 17.79
N LEU A 430 -8.33 -7.23 18.57
CA LEU A 430 -8.37 -8.66 18.23
C LEU A 430 -9.06 -8.90 16.88
N ILE A 431 -10.19 -8.24 16.65
CA ILE A 431 -10.93 -8.36 15.39
C ILE A 431 -10.13 -7.74 14.24
N GLY A 432 -9.79 -6.45 14.33
CA GLY A 432 -9.14 -5.71 13.24
C GLY A 432 -7.69 -6.11 13.00
N GLY A 433 -6.92 -6.29 14.06
CA GLY A 433 -5.49 -6.56 13.98
C GLY A 433 -5.12 -8.02 13.73
N ILE A 434 -6.00 -8.97 14.13
CA ILE A 434 -5.65 -10.40 14.09
C ILE A 434 -6.70 -11.25 13.33
N LEU A 435 -8.00 -11.12 13.64
CA LEU A 435 -9.03 -12.00 13.04
C LEU A 435 -9.26 -11.71 11.56
N PHE A 436 -9.25 -10.46 11.12
CA PHE A 436 -9.33 -10.14 9.68
C PHE A 436 -8.18 -10.77 8.88
N PRO A 437 -6.89 -10.67 9.28
CA PRO A 437 -5.81 -11.45 8.68
C PRO A 437 -6.04 -12.96 8.64
N ILE A 438 -6.48 -13.57 9.76
CA ILE A 438 -6.77 -15.01 9.81
C ILE A 438 -7.83 -15.41 8.78
N ILE A 439 -8.95 -14.68 8.71
CA ILE A 439 -10.01 -14.92 7.72
C ILE A 439 -9.47 -14.77 6.30
N GLY A 440 -8.67 -13.74 6.04
CA GLY A 440 -8.03 -13.52 4.75
C GLY A 440 -7.17 -14.70 4.31
N PHE A 441 -6.32 -15.21 5.19
CA PHE A 441 -5.46 -16.36 4.87
C PHE A 441 -6.23 -17.66 4.69
N ILE A 442 -7.35 -17.86 5.39
CA ILE A 442 -8.25 -18.99 5.15
C ILE A 442 -8.86 -18.89 3.74
N ILE A 443 -9.35 -17.71 3.34
CA ILE A 443 -9.89 -17.46 2.00
C ILE A 443 -8.82 -17.76 0.94
N ASN A 444 -7.58 -17.33 1.15
CA ASN A 444 -6.47 -17.58 0.26
C ASN A 444 -6.23 -19.09 0.05
N LEU A 445 -6.16 -19.85 1.13
CA LEU A 445 -5.93 -21.30 1.05
C LEU A 445 -7.05 -22.01 0.33
N VAL A 446 -8.32 -21.65 0.62
CA VAL A 446 -9.51 -22.23 -0.05
C VAL A 446 -9.54 -21.89 -1.55
N CYS A 447 -9.29 -20.62 -1.90
CA CYS A 447 -9.25 -20.20 -3.30
C CYS A 447 -8.12 -20.87 -4.08
N MET A 448 -6.93 -21.00 -3.47
CA MET A 448 -5.77 -21.61 -4.12
C MET A 448 -5.91 -23.12 -4.32
N GLN A 449 -6.74 -23.82 -3.56
CA GLN A 449 -7.06 -25.23 -3.88
C GLN A 449 -7.72 -25.35 -5.27
N LYS A 450 -8.59 -24.40 -5.62
CA LYS A 450 -9.33 -24.37 -6.89
C LYS A 450 -8.61 -23.63 -8.01
N TYR A 451 -7.43 -23.02 -7.74
CA TYR A 451 -6.66 -22.25 -8.71
C TYR A 451 -5.91 -23.16 -9.67
N ALA A 452 -6.16 -23.01 -10.99
CA ALA A 452 -5.71 -23.96 -12.01
C ALA A 452 -4.29 -23.71 -12.53
N LEU A 453 -3.72 -22.50 -12.35
CA LEU A 453 -2.41 -22.15 -12.93
C LEU A 453 -1.28 -22.65 -12.02
N THR A 454 -0.94 -23.93 -12.20
CA THR A 454 0.24 -24.55 -11.59
C THR A 454 1.50 -24.23 -12.40
N LYS A 455 2.68 -24.54 -11.88
CA LYS A 455 3.96 -24.37 -12.60
C LYS A 455 3.96 -25.08 -13.94
N GLU A 456 3.49 -26.32 -13.97
CA GLU A 456 3.42 -27.16 -15.17
C GLU A 456 2.48 -26.52 -16.20
N LYS A 457 1.31 -26.03 -15.76
CA LYS A 457 0.35 -25.37 -16.65
C LYS A 457 0.90 -24.05 -17.20
N MET A 458 1.66 -23.30 -16.42
CA MET A 458 2.28 -22.06 -16.89
C MET A 458 3.41 -22.33 -17.90
N ILE A 459 4.17 -23.41 -17.73
CA ILE A 459 5.16 -23.83 -18.73
C ILE A 459 4.47 -24.20 -20.06
N GLU A 460 3.36 -24.96 -20.02
CA GLU A 460 2.56 -25.29 -21.21
C GLU A 460 2.07 -24.03 -21.92
N ILE A 461 1.50 -23.05 -21.15
CA ILE A 461 1.00 -21.80 -21.69
C ILE A 461 2.12 -20.99 -22.34
N SER A 462 3.25 -20.83 -21.66
CA SER A 462 4.41 -20.09 -22.17
C SER A 462 4.94 -20.70 -23.48
N ASN A 463 5.09 -22.02 -23.54
CA ASN A 463 5.52 -22.70 -24.75
C ASN A 463 4.54 -22.52 -25.92
N ALA A 464 3.24 -22.55 -25.65
CA ALA A 464 2.22 -22.35 -26.67
C ALA A 464 2.17 -20.87 -27.16
N LEU A 465 2.38 -19.89 -26.30
CA LEU A 465 2.45 -18.50 -26.69
C LEU A 465 3.71 -18.18 -27.50
N ASN A 466 4.87 -18.71 -27.10
CA ASN A 466 6.13 -18.56 -27.87
C ASN A 466 6.03 -19.14 -29.28
N LYS A 467 5.44 -20.32 -29.45
CA LYS A 467 5.19 -20.90 -30.79
C LYS A 467 4.26 -20.07 -31.69
N ARG A 468 3.41 -19.19 -31.08
CA ARG A 468 2.55 -18.25 -31.83
C ARG A 468 3.30 -17.00 -32.27
N LEU A 469 4.31 -16.56 -31.49
CA LEU A 469 5.15 -15.41 -31.83
C LEU A 469 6.20 -15.71 -32.91
N GLU A 470 6.54 -16.99 -33.09
CA GLU A 470 7.48 -17.47 -34.12
C GLU A 470 6.80 -17.72 -35.49
N LYS A 471 5.47 -17.69 -35.56
CA LYS A 471 4.66 -17.76 -36.78
C LYS A 471 4.16 -16.38 -37.22
#